data_af25128ac61738e8b2b2e4888707db71
#
_entry.id   af25128ac61738e8b2b2e4888707db71
#
_cell.length_a   1.000
_cell.length_b   1.000
_cell.length_c   1.000
_cell.angle_alpha   90.00
_cell.angle_beta   90.00
_cell.angle_gamma   90.00
#
_symmetry.space_group_name_H-M   'P 1'
#
loop_
_entity.id
_entity.type
_entity.pdbx_description
1 polymer ?
#
loop_
_entity_poly.entity_id
_entity_poly.type
_entity_poly.pdbx_seq_one_letter_code
_entity_poly.pdbx_strand_id
1 'polypeptide(L)'
;MNHLKALIREVPDFPKPGINFFDITTLLKDPTGLANVLDALKQQYAGRKVDQVVGIEARGFFFAPAVAWALNAGFVPVRKPGKLPAATEKAEYALEYGTDT
;
A
#
# COMPACT_ATOMS: atom_id res chain seq x y z
N MET A 1 -11.50 13.29 -0.77
CA MET A 1 -10.94 12.09 -0.08
C MET A 1 -11.36 11.98 1.38
N ASN A 2 -12.02 13.01 1.92
CA ASN A 2 -12.44 12.95 3.33
C ASN A 2 -13.44 11.83 3.62
N HIS A 3 -14.32 11.53 2.66
CA HIS A 3 -15.27 10.44 2.79
C HIS A 3 -14.60 9.06 2.91
N LEU A 4 -13.38 8.93 2.40
CA LEU A 4 -12.65 7.67 2.48
C LEU A 4 -12.07 7.43 3.88
N LYS A 5 -11.76 8.51 4.61
CA LYS A 5 -11.23 8.39 5.96
C LYS A 5 -12.24 7.75 6.92
N ALA A 6 -13.52 7.95 6.67
CA ALA A 6 -14.57 7.36 7.49
C ALA A 6 -14.61 5.83 7.38
N LEU A 7 -14.04 5.28 6.32
CA LEU A 7 -13.98 3.83 6.10
C LEU A 7 -12.76 3.19 6.75
N ILE A 8 -11.84 3.98 7.28
CA ILE A 8 -10.63 3.48 7.94
C ILE A 8 -10.93 3.31 9.42
N ARG A 9 -10.69 2.11 9.94
CA ARG A 9 -10.94 1.79 11.34
C ARG A 9 -9.70 2.12 12.18
N GLU A 10 -9.91 2.84 13.28
CA GLU A 10 -8.87 3.08 14.27
C GLU A 10 -8.87 1.95 15.30
N VAL A 11 -7.67 1.43 15.60
CA VAL A 11 -7.49 0.42 16.63
C VAL A 11 -6.47 0.94 17.62
N PRO A 12 -6.91 1.51 18.76
CA PRO A 12 -5.98 2.02 19.76
C PRO A 12 -5.22 0.89 20.43
N ASP A 13 -3.99 1.17 20.83
CA ASP A 13 -3.12 0.22 21.55
C ASP A 13 -2.87 -1.07 20.77
N PHE A 14 -2.71 -0.96 19.47
CA PHE A 14 -2.42 -2.11 18.60
C PHE A 14 -1.25 -1.78 17.66
N PRO A 15 -0.30 -2.68 17.49
CA PRO A 15 -0.16 -4.02 18.08
C PRO A 15 0.32 -4.02 19.53
N LYS A 16 0.60 -2.86 20.07
CA LYS A 16 1.04 -2.72 21.47
C LYS A 16 0.57 -1.39 22.04
N PRO A 17 0.57 -1.25 23.39
CA PRO A 17 0.13 0.00 24.04
C PRO A 17 0.86 1.24 23.50
N GLY A 18 0.12 2.32 23.31
CA GLY A 18 0.65 3.59 22.82
C GLY A 18 0.64 3.76 21.32
N ILE A 19 0.31 2.71 20.57
CA ILE A 19 0.23 2.74 19.11
C ILE A 19 -1.24 2.81 18.69
N ASN A 20 -1.59 3.84 17.92
CA ASN A 20 -2.91 3.95 17.31
C ASN A 20 -2.81 3.43 15.88
N PHE A 21 -3.35 2.24 15.64
CA PHE A 21 -3.26 1.57 14.36
C PHE A 21 -4.46 1.93 13.48
N PHE A 22 -4.20 2.22 12.22
CA PHE A 22 -5.25 2.49 11.25
C PHE A 22 -5.45 1.28 10.36
N ASP A 23 -6.62 0.66 10.48
CA ASP A 23 -6.96 -0.55 9.73
C ASP A 23 -7.72 -0.18 8.46
N ILE A 24 -7.10 -0.43 7.31
CA ILE A 24 -7.68 -0.10 6.01
C ILE A 24 -8.52 -1.24 5.43
N THR A 25 -8.58 -2.40 6.08
CA THR A 25 -9.33 -3.53 5.53
C THR A 25 -10.81 -3.23 5.39
N THR A 26 -11.35 -2.39 6.28
CA THR A 26 -12.75 -1.96 6.20
C THR A 26 -13.01 -1.10 4.97
N LEU A 27 -12.02 -0.31 4.55
CA LEU A 27 -12.09 0.45 3.30
C LEU A 27 -11.95 -0.47 2.09
N LEU A 28 -11.01 -1.43 2.15
CA LEU A 28 -10.74 -2.32 1.04
C LEU A 28 -11.93 -3.19 0.67
N LYS A 29 -12.71 -3.62 1.67
CA LYS A 29 -13.86 -4.49 1.41
C LYS A 29 -15.09 -3.73 0.88
N ASP A 30 -15.07 -2.41 0.95
CA ASP A 30 -16.16 -1.60 0.41
C ASP A 30 -15.90 -1.35 -1.08
N PRO A 31 -16.76 -1.84 -2.00
CA PRO A 31 -16.49 -1.72 -3.43
C PRO A 31 -16.32 -0.29 -3.90
N THR A 32 -17.13 0.62 -3.39
CA THR A 32 -17.04 2.04 -3.73
C THR A 32 -15.78 2.66 -3.16
N GLY A 33 -15.45 2.33 -1.90
CA GLY A 33 -14.24 2.82 -1.25
C GLY A 33 -12.98 2.39 -1.98
N LEU A 34 -12.88 1.11 -2.29
CA LEU A 34 -11.74 0.58 -3.03
C LEU A 34 -11.60 1.24 -4.41
N ALA A 35 -12.71 1.33 -5.15
CA ALA A 35 -12.70 1.95 -6.47
C ALA A 35 -12.26 3.41 -6.40
N ASN A 36 -12.74 4.15 -5.40
CA ASN A 36 -12.39 5.56 -5.24
C ASN A 36 -10.91 5.75 -4.90
N VAL A 37 -10.33 4.90 -4.06
CA VAL A 37 -8.90 4.98 -3.74
C VAL A 37 -8.07 4.69 -4.98
N LEU A 38 -8.39 3.64 -5.71
CA LEU A 38 -7.64 3.28 -6.91
C LEU A 38 -7.75 4.36 -7.99
N ASP A 39 -8.95 4.93 -8.14
CA ASP A 39 -9.16 6.01 -9.09
C ASP A 39 -8.37 7.27 -8.70
N ALA A 40 -8.35 7.61 -7.42
CA ALA A 40 -7.58 8.76 -6.93
C ALA A 40 -6.09 8.59 -7.19
N LEU A 41 -5.56 7.39 -6.95
CA LEU A 41 -4.15 7.10 -7.24
C LEU A 41 -3.86 7.17 -8.73
N LYS A 42 -4.75 6.63 -9.54
CA LYS A 42 -4.61 6.69 -11.00
C LYS A 42 -4.59 8.14 -11.49
N GLN A 43 -5.53 8.96 -11.00
CA GLN A 43 -5.63 10.36 -11.42
C GLN A 43 -4.41 11.17 -11.02
N GLN A 44 -3.82 10.88 -9.88
CA GLN A 44 -2.63 11.60 -9.43
C GLN A 44 -1.46 11.45 -10.39
N TYR A 45 -1.36 10.32 -11.06
CA TYR A 45 -0.26 10.01 -11.97
C TYR A 45 -0.67 10.02 -13.44
N ALA A 46 -1.92 10.32 -13.73
CA ALA A 46 -2.40 10.41 -15.11
C ALA A 46 -1.61 11.49 -15.88
N GLY A 47 -1.28 11.19 -17.12
CA GLY A 47 -0.50 12.10 -17.97
C GLY A 47 1.00 12.02 -17.77
N ARG A 48 1.47 11.28 -16.79
CA ARG A 48 2.90 11.02 -16.58
C ARG A 48 3.27 9.67 -17.17
N LYS A 49 4.49 9.59 -17.70
CA LYS A 49 5.00 8.29 -18.14
C LYS A 49 5.51 7.54 -16.93
N VAL A 50 4.82 6.44 -16.60
CA VAL A 50 5.18 5.57 -15.49
C VAL A 50 5.52 4.20 -16.08
N ASP A 51 6.76 3.76 -15.91
CA ASP A 51 7.19 2.47 -16.43
C ASP A 51 7.00 1.35 -15.40
N GLN A 52 7.20 1.66 -14.11
CA GLN A 52 7.11 0.70 -13.03
C GLN A 52 6.39 1.30 -11.83
N VAL A 53 5.61 0.48 -11.15
CA VAL A 53 5.00 0.81 -9.88
C VAL A 53 5.61 -0.12 -8.83
N VAL A 54 6.11 0.46 -7.76
CA VAL A 54 6.74 -0.29 -6.66
C VAL A 54 5.76 -0.39 -5.50
N GLY A 55 5.55 -1.60 -5.02
CA GLY A 55 4.69 -1.83 -3.86
C GLY A 55 5.45 -2.54 -2.75
N ILE A 56 5.33 -2.03 -1.55
CA ILE A 56 6.01 -2.57 -0.36
C ILE A 56 5.07 -3.53 0.36
N GLU A 57 5.55 -4.71 0.67
CA GLU A 57 4.81 -5.72 1.43
C GLU A 57 4.45 -5.17 2.83
N ALA A 58 3.21 -5.28 3.32
CA ALA A 58 2.12 -5.96 2.61
C ALA A 58 1.10 -4.96 2.06
N ARG A 59 0.95 -3.78 2.67
CA ARG A 59 -0.09 -2.81 2.32
C ARG A 59 0.04 -2.31 0.88
N GLY A 60 1.26 -2.09 0.41
CA GLY A 60 1.49 -1.65 -0.96
C GLY A 60 0.99 -2.66 -1.99
N PHE A 61 0.96 -3.94 -1.62
CA PHE A 61 0.48 -4.99 -2.52
C PHE A 61 -1.04 -4.91 -2.74
N PHE A 62 -1.77 -4.24 -1.86
CA PHE A 62 -3.22 -4.09 -2.03
C PHE A 62 -3.57 -3.15 -3.18
N PHE A 63 -2.71 -2.17 -3.45
CA PHE A 63 -3.01 -1.11 -4.42
C PHE A 63 -2.10 -1.12 -5.63
N ALA A 64 -0.81 -1.40 -5.44
CA ALA A 64 0.19 -1.19 -6.47
C ALA A 64 -0.05 -1.98 -7.77
N PRO A 65 -0.43 -3.27 -7.72
CA PRO A 65 -0.70 -4.00 -8.97
C PRO A 65 -1.86 -3.41 -9.77
N ALA A 66 -2.91 -2.98 -9.09
CA ALA A 66 -4.06 -2.39 -9.76
C ALA A 66 -3.72 -1.03 -10.37
N VAL A 67 -2.92 -0.23 -9.66
CA VAL A 67 -2.44 1.06 -10.17
C VAL A 67 -1.53 0.85 -11.36
N ALA A 68 -0.62 -0.12 -11.29
CA ALA A 68 0.26 -0.46 -12.41
C ALA A 68 -0.54 -0.83 -13.65
N TRP A 69 -1.55 -1.68 -13.48
CA TRP A 69 -2.43 -2.07 -14.56
C TRP A 69 -3.14 -0.87 -15.17
N ALA A 70 -3.67 0.01 -14.33
CA ALA A 70 -4.40 1.20 -14.79
C ALA A 70 -3.50 2.20 -15.53
N LEU A 71 -2.22 2.26 -15.18
CA LEU A 71 -1.24 3.15 -15.81
C LEU A 71 -0.46 2.48 -16.95
N ASN A 72 -0.78 1.23 -17.26
CA ASN A 72 -0.07 0.44 -18.26
C ASN A 72 1.42 0.32 -17.93
N ALA A 73 1.72 0.05 -16.68
CA ALA A 73 3.08 -0.07 -16.15
C ALA A 73 3.29 -1.46 -15.57
N GLY A 74 4.55 -1.83 -15.33
CA GLY A 74 4.89 -3.05 -14.61
C GLY A 74 4.78 -2.84 -13.11
N PHE A 75 4.86 -3.94 -12.36
CA PHE A 75 4.83 -3.92 -10.91
C PHE A 75 6.08 -4.57 -10.34
N VAL A 76 6.74 -3.89 -9.40
CA VAL A 76 7.91 -4.40 -8.71
C VAL A 76 7.58 -4.57 -7.22
N PRO A 77 7.60 -5.79 -6.71
CA PRO A 77 7.37 -6.02 -5.28
C PRO A 77 8.63 -5.72 -4.46
N VAL A 78 8.44 -5.07 -3.31
CA VAL A 78 9.47 -4.92 -2.29
C VAL A 78 9.03 -5.81 -1.13
N ARG A 79 9.83 -6.82 -0.80
CA ARG A 79 9.45 -7.84 0.16
C ARG A 79 10.52 -8.00 1.24
N LYS A 80 10.16 -8.70 2.29
CA LYS A 80 11.07 -9.03 3.38
C LYS A 80 12.19 -9.96 2.89
N PRO A 81 13.36 -9.92 3.54
CA PRO A 81 14.48 -10.77 3.14
C PRO A 81 14.09 -12.25 3.03
N GLY A 82 14.60 -12.92 2.01
CA GLY A 82 14.36 -14.33 1.80
C GLY A 82 13.05 -14.69 1.12
N LYS A 83 12.22 -13.70 0.79
CA LYS A 83 10.93 -13.96 0.15
C LYS A 83 10.97 -13.90 -1.37
N LEU A 84 12.06 -13.50 -1.94
CA LEU A 84 12.25 -13.43 -3.39
C LEU A 84 13.35 -14.41 -3.81
N PRO A 85 13.16 -15.16 -4.92
CA PRO A 85 14.10 -16.19 -5.31
C PRO A 85 15.31 -15.68 -6.08
N ALA A 86 15.28 -14.44 -6.58
CA ALA A 86 16.33 -13.88 -7.41
C ALA A 86 17.15 -12.85 -6.64
N ALA A 87 18.21 -12.33 -7.26
CA ALA A 87 19.02 -11.25 -6.69
C ALA A 87 18.14 -10.04 -6.39
N THR A 88 18.38 -9.41 -5.25
CA THR A 88 17.57 -8.29 -4.76
C THR A 88 18.44 -7.16 -4.25
N GLU A 89 17.90 -5.95 -4.28
CA GLU A 89 18.44 -4.81 -3.54
C GLU A 89 17.82 -4.80 -2.15
N LYS A 90 18.57 -4.30 -1.17
CA LYS A 90 18.14 -4.37 0.22
C LYS A 90 18.23 -2.99 0.88
N ALA A 91 17.18 -2.65 1.61
CA ALA A 91 17.14 -1.42 2.41
C ALA A 91 16.45 -1.71 3.75
N GLU A 92 16.77 -0.92 4.75
CA GLU A 92 16.19 -1.05 6.07
C GLU A 92 15.44 0.23 6.44
N TYR A 93 14.28 0.08 7.09
CA TYR A 93 13.48 1.21 7.52
C TYR A 93 12.75 0.90 8.83
N ALA A 94 12.44 1.95 9.59
CA ALA A 94 11.72 1.81 10.85
C ALA A 94 10.23 1.85 10.61
N LEU A 95 9.52 0.93 11.26
CA LEU A 95 8.06 0.88 11.29
C LEU A 95 7.55 1.53 12.57
N GLU A 96 6.24 1.76 12.62
CA GLU A 96 5.57 2.31 13.80
C GLU A 96 5.78 1.46 15.05
N TYR A 97 6.02 0.18 14.88
CA TYR A 97 6.13 -0.79 15.96
C TYR A 97 7.38 -1.69 15.88
N GLY A 98 8.31 -1.38 14.99
CA GLY A 98 9.53 -2.18 14.83
C GLY A 98 10.36 -1.74 13.64
N THR A 99 11.24 -2.64 13.18
CA THR A 99 12.10 -2.43 12.01
C THR A 99 11.90 -3.55 11.01
N ASP A 100 12.13 -3.25 9.72
CA ASP A 100 12.08 -4.25 8.66
C ASP A 100 13.16 -3.94 7.60
N THR A 101 13.48 -4.93 6.78
CA THR A 101 14.48 -4.77 5.72
C THR A 101 13.98 -5.24 4.37
#